data_8cd6defcc00f6849a93bb5872542557e
#
_entry.id   8cd6defcc00f6849a93bb5872542557e
#
_cell.length_a   1.000
_cell.length_b   1.000
_cell.length_c   1.000
_cell.angle_alpha   90.00
_cell.angle_beta   90.00
_cell.angle_gamma   90.00
#
_symmetry.space_group_name_H-M   'P 1'
#
loop_
_entity.id
_entity.type
_entity.pdbx_description
1 polymer ?
#
loop_
_entity_poly.entity_id
_entity_poly.type
_entity_poly.pdbx_seq_one_letter_code
_entity_poly.pdbx_strand_id
1 'polypeptide(L)'
;CPIYESLFERLLAKNNHDFIKDHSKHILSEYVVPSGWKYTGKPIKDIPFPKGCIVVSITRGGDYILADEDITINYADQIHMLMDSKNYPFKNDEMGELMSKVIQ
;
A
#
# COMPACT_ATOMS: atom_id res chain seq x y z
N CYS A 1 16.04 -4.31 1.76
CA CYS A 1 16.62 -3.32 2.67
C CYS A 1 16.40 -3.74 4.12
N PRO A 2 17.45 -3.89 4.92
CA PRO A 2 17.31 -4.31 6.32
C PRO A 2 16.44 -3.38 7.15
N ILE A 3 16.53 -2.08 6.90
CA ILE A 3 15.72 -1.10 7.63
C ILE A 3 14.25 -1.28 7.31
N TYR A 4 13.93 -1.50 6.06
CA TYR A 4 12.55 -1.70 5.62
C TYR A 4 11.96 -2.97 6.25
N GLU A 5 12.69 -4.06 6.20
CA GLU A 5 12.24 -5.33 6.77
C GLU A 5 12.00 -5.21 8.27
N SER A 6 12.91 -4.55 8.98
CA SER A 6 12.77 -4.33 10.42
C SER A 6 11.54 -3.50 10.75
N LEU A 7 11.28 -2.46 9.96
CA LEU A 7 10.11 -1.62 10.15
C LEU A 7 8.82 -2.41 9.91
N PHE A 8 8.82 -3.20 8.84
CA PHE A 8 7.67 -4.04 8.48
C PHE A 8 7.36 -5.05 9.60
N GLU A 9 8.36 -5.74 10.08
CA GLU A 9 8.20 -6.72 11.15
C GLU A 9 7.69 -6.05 12.43
N ARG A 10 8.19 -4.88 12.75
CA ARG A 10 7.76 -4.13 13.92
C ARG A 10 6.31 -3.71 13.81
N LEU A 11 5.90 -3.30 12.63
CA LEU A 11 4.52 -2.90 12.37
C LEU A 11 3.56 -4.07 12.60
N LEU A 12 3.90 -5.24 12.09
CA LEU A 12 3.09 -6.44 12.27
C LEU A 12 3.04 -6.85 13.75
N ALA A 13 4.17 -6.86 14.42
CA ALA A 13 4.24 -7.24 15.84
C ALA A 13 3.41 -6.31 16.71
N LYS A 14 3.39 -5.03 16.38
CA LYS A 14 2.68 -4.03 17.16
C LYS A 14 1.17 -4.08 16.95
N ASN A 15 0.73 -4.32 15.74
CA ASN A 15 -0.66 -4.14 15.37
C ASN A 15 -1.51 -5.39 15.47
N ASN A 16 -0.94 -6.56 15.24
CA ASN A 16 -1.76 -7.77 15.20
C ASN A 16 -0.92 -9.02 15.41
N HIS A 17 -1.08 -9.63 16.58
CA HIS A 17 -0.35 -10.84 16.93
C HIS A 17 -0.70 -12.01 16.00
N ASP A 18 -1.98 -12.16 15.69
CA ASP A 18 -2.43 -13.25 14.80
C ASP A 18 -1.93 -13.04 13.37
N PHE A 19 -1.80 -11.79 12.97
CA PHE A 19 -1.27 -11.44 11.66
C PHE A 19 0.15 -11.95 11.49
N ILE A 20 0.97 -11.87 12.55
CA ILE A 20 2.35 -12.34 12.49
C ILE A 20 2.42 -13.84 12.22
N LYS A 21 1.54 -14.62 12.84
CA LYS A 21 1.50 -16.05 12.62
C LYS A 21 1.27 -16.41 11.16
N ASP A 22 0.47 -15.61 10.49
CA ASP A 22 0.03 -15.88 9.13
C ASP A 22 0.68 -14.99 8.08
N HIS A 23 1.72 -14.22 8.45
CA HIS A 23 2.32 -13.27 7.52
C HIS A 23 2.86 -13.94 6.24
N SER A 24 3.23 -15.23 6.32
CA SER A 24 3.68 -15.97 5.13
C SER A 24 2.60 -16.13 4.08
N LYS A 25 1.34 -15.91 4.48
CA LYS A 25 0.18 -15.97 3.58
C LYS A 25 -0.16 -14.62 2.97
N HIS A 26 0.64 -13.61 3.23
CA HIS A 26 0.40 -12.26 2.74
C HIS A 26 1.50 -11.86 1.78
N ILE A 27 1.14 -11.04 0.81
CA ILE A 27 2.06 -10.56 -0.21
C ILE A 27 2.16 -9.05 -0.09
N LEU A 28 3.39 -8.56 -0.05
CA LEU A 28 3.67 -7.13 -0.10
C LEU A 28 3.83 -6.72 -1.56
N SER A 29 2.98 -5.84 -2.03
CA SER A 29 2.99 -5.34 -3.40
C SER A 29 3.25 -3.86 -3.43
N GLU A 30 3.82 -3.38 -4.52
CA GLU A 30 4.17 -1.98 -4.70
C GLU A 30 3.52 -1.42 -5.95
N TYR A 31 3.04 -0.17 -5.85
CA TYR A 31 2.41 0.51 -6.97
C TYR A 31 2.90 1.95 -7.00
N VAL A 32 3.28 2.41 -8.19
CA VAL A 32 3.76 3.78 -8.39
C VAL A 32 2.63 4.65 -8.92
N VAL A 33 2.44 5.81 -8.32
CA VAL A 33 1.39 6.74 -8.73
C VAL A 33 1.74 7.35 -10.08
N PRO A 34 0.90 7.14 -11.10
CA PRO A 34 1.17 7.66 -12.44
C PRO A 34 0.87 9.15 -12.54
N SER A 35 1.39 9.77 -13.58
CA SER A 35 1.08 11.16 -13.89
C SER A 35 -0.41 11.30 -14.20
N GLY A 36 -1.04 12.31 -13.60
CA GLY A 36 -2.46 12.59 -13.84
C GLY A 36 -3.41 11.64 -13.13
N TRP A 37 -2.93 10.89 -12.14
CA TRP A 37 -3.80 9.96 -11.42
C TRP A 37 -4.96 10.71 -10.77
N LYS A 38 -6.14 10.14 -10.90
CA LYS A 38 -7.39 10.75 -10.45
C LYS A 38 -7.38 11.13 -8.96
N TYR A 39 -6.71 10.33 -8.14
CA TYR A 39 -6.72 10.51 -6.68
C TYR A 39 -5.47 11.19 -6.13
N THR A 40 -4.64 11.76 -6.99
CA THR A 40 -3.45 12.49 -6.56
C THR A 40 -3.85 13.63 -5.62
N GLY A 41 -3.14 13.73 -4.49
CA GLY A 41 -3.39 14.78 -3.51
C GLY A 41 -4.52 14.45 -2.53
N LYS A 42 -5.15 13.29 -2.66
CA LYS A 42 -6.20 12.88 -1.72
C LYS A 42 -5.60 12.04 -0.60
N PRO A 43 -6.18 12.13 0.61
CA PRO A 43 -5.72 11.29 1.72
C PRO A 43 -6.13 9.83 1.48
N ILE A 44 -5.39 8.92 2.09
CA ILE A 44 -5.62 7.47 1.95
C ILE A 44 -7.08 7.11 2.23
N LYS A 45 -7.68 7.72 3.24
CA LYS A 45 -9.06 7.42 3.62
C LYS A 45 -10.09 7.74 2.52
N ASP A 46 -9.76 8.63 1.60
CA ASP A 46 -10.66 9.04 0.52
C ASP A 46 -10.39 8.30 -0.80
N ILE A 47 -9.41 7.40 -0.80
CA ILE A 47 -9.07 6.65 -2.00
C ILE A 47 -9.71 5.26 -1.90
N PRO A 48 -10.45 4.81 -2.93
CA PRO A 48 -11.18 3.54 -2.86
C PRO A 48 -10.26 2.33 -3.10
N PHE A 49 -9.35 2.09 -2.17
CA PHE A 49 -8.51 0.90 -2.23
C PHE A 49 -9.37 -0.37 -2.06
N PRO A 50 -8.97 -1.48 -2.69
CA PRO A 50 -9.72 -2.73 -2.56
C PRO A 50 -9.80 -3.19 -1.11
N LYS A 51 -10.92 -3.81 -0.75
CA LYS A 51 -11.10 -4.38 0.58
C LYS A 51 -10.11 -5.53 0.79
N GLY A 52 -9.64 -5.67 2.00
CA GLY A 52 -8.68 -6.72 2.34
C GLY A 52 -7.24 -6.38 1.98
N CYS A 53 -6.99 -5.17 1.52
CA CYS A 53 -5.65 -4.66 1.26
C CYS A 53 -5.32 -3.59 2.27
N ILE A 54 -4.09 -3.59 2.74
CA ILE A 54 -3.63 -2.61 3.73
C ILE A 54 -2.47 -1.82 3.16
N VAL A 55 -2.60 -0.50 3.15
CA VAL A 55 -1.47 0.37 2.82
C VAL A 55 -0.56 0.43 4.03
N VAL A 56 0.66 -0.04 3.87
CA VAL A 56 1.63 -0.12 4.96
C VAL A 56 2.47 1.14 5.04
N SER A 57 2.97 1.59 3.90
CA SER A 57 3.86 2.75 3.83
C SER A 57 3.89 3.32 2.43
N ILE A 58 4.50 4.49 2.32
CA ILE A 58 4.71 5.16 1.05
C ILE A 58 6.18 5.55 0.98
N THR A 59 6.81 5.33 -0.16
CA THR A 59 8.16 5.83 -0.41
C THR A 59 8.04 7.07 -1.26
N ARG A 60 8.59 8.17 -0.78
CA ARG A 60 8.55 9.48 -1.44
C ARG A 60 9.95 10.08 -1.42
N GLY A 61 10.54 10.19 -2.61
CA GLY A 61 11.88 10.77 -2.71
C GLY A 61 12.93 10.06 -1.88
N GLY A 62 12.81 8.74 -1.75
CA GLY A 62 13.74 7.94 -0.96
C GLY A 62 13.39 7.83 0.51
N ASP A 63 12.40 8.57 0.99
CA ASP A 63 11.98 8.51 2.40
C ASP A 63 10.78 7.58 2.57
N TYR A 64 10.78 6.83 3.68
CA TYR A 64 9.64 6.01 4.06
C TYR A 64 8.71 6.79 4.95
N ILE A 65 7.42 6.76 4.60
CA ILE A 65 6.38 7.39 5.38
C ILE A 65 5.40 6.29 5.79
N LEU A 66 5.25 6.08 7.11
CA LEU A 66 4.27 5.10 7.57
C LEU A 66 2.87 5.55 7.21
N ALA A 67 2.07 4.62 6.72
CA ALA A 67 0.74 4.93 6.27
C ALA A 67 -0.17 5.32 7.44
N ASP A 68 -0.96 6.35 7.18
CA ASP A 68 -1.94 6.91 8.10
C ASP A 68 -3.10 7.33 7.23
N GLU A 69 -4.32 7.23 7.73
CA GLU A 69 -5.50 7.52 6.91
C GLU A 69 -5.54 8.97 6.39
N ASP A 70 -4.86 9.88 7.07
CA ASP A 70 -4.83 11.30 6.68
C ASP A 70 -3.68 11.66 5.74
N ILE A 71 -2.75 10.75 5.50
CA ILE A 71 -1.62 11.02 4.61
C ILE A 71 -2.11 11.09 3.18
N THR A 72 -1.72 12.16 2.48
CA THR A 72 -2.07 12.33 1.07
C THR A 72 -1.12 11.54 0.18
N ILE A 73 -1.63 11.06 -0.94
CA ILE A 73 -0.85 10.36 -1.94
C ILE A 73 -0.52 11.35 -3.06
N ASN A 74 0.75 11.45 -3.41
CA ASN A 74 1.22 12.39 -4.42
C ASN A 74 1.75 11.67 -5.65
N TYR A 75 1.93 12.42 -6.73
CA TYR A 75 2.52 11.89 -7.95
C TYR A 75 3.88 11.25 -7.67
N ALA A 76 4.13 10.13 -8.31
CA ALA A 76 5.37 9.36 -8.22
C ALA A 76 5.60 8.68 -6.87
N ASP A 77 4.68 8.80 -5.92
CA ASP A 77 4.77 8.04 -4.67
C ASP A 77 4.71 6.55 -4.97
N GLN A 78 5.47 5.78 -4.22
CA GLN A 78 5.41 4.33 -4.29
C GLN A 78 4.61 3.83 -3.12
N ILE A 79 3.47 3.21 -3.41
CA ILE A 79 2.54 2.71 -2.40
C ILE A 79 2.88 1.25 -2.10
N HIS A 80 3.16 0.95 -0.84
CA HIS A 80 3.43 -0.40 -0.38
C HIS A 80 2.18 -0.97 0.27
N MET A 81 1.67 -2.06 -0.27
CA MET A 81 0.43 -2.67 0.14
C MET A 81 0.59 -4.11 0.54
N LEU A 82 -0.14 -4.51 1.57
CA LEU A 82 -0.17 -5.90 2.02
C LEU A 82 -1.50 -6.52 1.59
N MET A 83 -1.44 -7.71 0.99
CA MET A 83 -2.60 -8.42 0.46
C MET A 83 -2.58 -9.88 0.84
N ASP A 84 -3.76 -10.49 0.97
CA ASP A 84 -3.90 -11.91 1.19
C ASP A 84 -3.43 -12.67 -0.06
N SER A 85 -2.57 -13.66 0.12
CA SER A 85 -2.04 -14.44 -1.00
C SER A 85 -3.11 -15.20 -1.77
N LYS A 86 -4.17 -15.63 -1.10
CA LYS A 86 -5.27 -16.36 -1.74
C LYS A 86 -6.00 -15.49 -2.76
N ASN A 87 -6.17 -14.23 -2.45
CA ASN A 87 -6.92 -13.30 -3.28
C ASN A 87 -6.01 -12.38 -4.10
N TYR A 88 -4.70 -12.62 -4.03
CA TYR A 88 -3.73 -11.73 -4.65
C TYR A 88 -4.00 -11.45 -6.13
N PRO A 89 -4.29 -12.44 -6.99
CA PRO A 89 -4.54 -12.14 -8.39
C PRO A 89 -5.69 -11.15 -8.59
N PHE A 90 -6.79 -11.34 -7.86
CA PHE A 90 -7.94 -10.44 -7.97
C PHE A 90 -7.62 -9.06 -7.42
N LYS A 91 -6.96 -9.01 -6.27
CA LYS A 91 -6.63 -7.72 -5.64
C LYS A 91 -5.60 -6.95 -6.45
N ASN A 92 -4.65 -7.66 -7.04
CA ASN A 92 -3.68 -7.02 -7.93
C ASN A 92 -4.37 -6.43 -9.16
N ASP A 93 -5.35 -7.12 -9.73
CA ASP A 93 -6.12 -6.61 -10.84
C ASP A 93 -6.94 -5.39 -10.45
N GLU A 94 -7.58 -5.42 -9.27
CA GLU A 94 -8.33 -4.27 -8.75
C GLU A 94 -7.41 -3.06 -8.56
N MET A 95 -6.20 -3.28 -8.05
CA MET A 95 -5.23 -2.21 -7.91
C MET A 95 -4.78 -1.67 -9.27
N GLY A 96 -4.59 -2.56 -10.24
CA GLY A 96 -4.24 -2.14 -11.60
C GLY A 96 -5.30 -1.22 -12.18
N GLU A 97 -6.58 -1.56 -11.99
CA GLU A 97 -7.68 -0.71 -12.44
C GLU A 97 -7.67 0.63 -11.72
N LEU A 98 -7.49 0.61 -10.41
CA LEU A 98 -7.46 1.84 -9.62
C LEU A 98 -6.33 2.76 -10.09
N MET A 99 -5.14 2.20 -10.27
CA MET A 99 -3.98 2.97 -10.70
C MET A 99 -4.08 3.46 -12.14
N SER A 100 -4.93 2.83 -12.95
CA SER A 100 -5.13 3.24 -14.34
C SER A 100 -6.09 4.42 -14.50
N LYS A 101 -6.75 4.85 -13.43
CA LYS A 101 -7.69 5.97 -13.48
C LYS A 101 -6.94 7.29 -13.56
N VAL A 102 -6.66 7.69 -14.78
CA VAL A 102 -5.87 8.88 -15.08
C VAL A 102 -6.76 9.92 -15.74
N ILE A 103 -6.62 11.17 -15.28
CA ILE A 103 -7.33 12.31 -15.87
C ILE A 103 -6.56 12.76 -17.10
N GLN A 104 -7.26 12.84 -18.22
CA GLN A 104 -6.65 13.28 -19.48
C GLN A 104 -6.95 14.75 -19.74
#